data_5a2bb97db7d24d8eb2396c7016467e09
#
_entry.id   5a2bb97db7d24d8eb2396c7016467e09
#
_cell.length_a   1.000
_cell.length_b   1.000
_cell.length_c   1.000
_cell.angle_alpha   90.00
_cell.angle_beta   90.00
_cell.angle_gamma   90.00
#
_symmetry.space_group_name_H-M   'P 1'
#
loop_
_entity.id
_entity.type
_entity.pdbx_description
1 polymer ?
#
loop_
_entity_poly.entity_id
_entity_poly.type
_entity_poly.pdbx_seq_one_letter_code
_entity_poly.pdbx_strand_id
1 'polypeptide(L)'
;MTAGFNYALFSPMLKKCRIDTNGECPTRETMKYLAKEPLCFEPGYRWEYSLCHDVLAALVEVISGITFGEYVKKNIFDVCKMTNSKFLLDESDKEKLVNQYQYNTETQKVEKCTKENSFRIGAKYESGGAGCASTVDDYIKFLEAVRTNRLLKSETVDLLSTNQLTKEQIDMPTYWVQNKRGYGLGQQCPTDDNPRPDFGWGGAAGAHYFIDRKNNITAYFGTHILGYEDFQQSRTVITEIIQNIYK
;
A
#
# COMPACT_ATOMS: atom_id res chain seq x y z
N MET A 1 -6.68 3.66 8.67
CA MET A 1 -6.09 2.65 9.60
C MET A 1 -6.60 2.80 11.05
N THR A 2 -7.63 3.61 11.30
CA THR A 2 -8.24 3.78 12.63
C THR A 2 -9.65 3.18 12.72
N ALA A 3 -10.02 2.27 11.81
CA ALA A 3 -11.41 1.76 11.68
C ALA A 3 -11.72 0.54 12.57
N GLY A 4 -10.82 0.11 13.43
CA GLY A 4 -11.07 -1.03 14.32
C GLY A 4 -10.63 -2.39 13.78
N PHE A 5 -10.00 -2.45 12.60
CA PHE A 5 -9.50 -3.69 12.00
C PHE A 5 -8.02 -3.93 12.31
N ASN A 6 -7.61 -5.20 12.29
CA ASN A 6 -6.22 -5.61 12.19
C ASN A 6 -6.08 -6.86 11.28
N TYR A 7 -4.85 -7.29 11.02
CA TYR A 7 -4.61 -8.46 10.17
C TYR A 7 -4.97 -9.81 10.82
N ALA A 8 -5.19 -9.89 12.13
CA ALA A 8 -5.63 -11.13 12.77
C ALA A 8 -7.01 -11.58 12.28
N LEU A 9 -7.85 -10.64 11.86
CA LEU A 9 -9.18 -10.92 11.29
C LEU A 9 -9.10 -11.55 9.88
N PHE A 10 -7.94 -11.46 9.23
CA PHE A 10 -7.80 -11.83 7.82
C PHE A 10 -7.95 -13.35 7.60
N SER A 11 -7.28 -14.17 8.38
CA SER A 11 -7.22 -15.61 8.12
C SER A 11 -8.56 -16.36 8.29
N PRO A 12 -9.34 -16.15 9.36
CA PRO A 12 -10.65 -16.80 9.52
C PRO A 12 -11.63 -16.38 8.44
N MET A 13 -11.73 -15.08 8.19
CA MET A 13 -12.60 -14.49 7.18
C MET A 13 -12.29 -15.04 5.79
N LEU A 14 -11.00 -15.04 5.44
CA LEU A 14 -10.55 -15.47 4.13
C LEU A 14 -10.80 -16.96 3.87
N LYS A 15 -10.59 -17.83 4.87
CA LYS A 15 -10.86 -19.26 4.76
C LYS A 15 -12.33 -19.50 4.38
N LYS A 16 -13.25 -18.82 5.05
CA LYS A 16 -14.68 -18.94 4.77
C LYS A 16 -15.02 -18.39 3.39
N CYS A 17 -14.53 -17.21 3.04
CA CYS A 17 -14.74 -16.62 1.73
C CYS A 17 -14.27 -17.54 0.59
N ARG A 18 -13.08 -18.13 0.70
CA ARG A 18 -12.54 -19.05 -0.30
C ARG A 18 -13.43 -20.29 -0.50
N ILE A 19 -13.98 -20.83 0.56
CA ILE A 19 -14.90 -21.98 0.47
C ILE A 19 -16.18 -21.56 -0.26
N ASP A 20 -16.82 -20.50 0.21
CA ASP A 20 -18.14 -20.09 -0.25
C ASP A 20 -18.12 -19.54 -1.69
N THR A 21 -16.97 -19.01 -2.14
CA THR A 21 -16.79 -18.44 -3.49
C THR A 21 -15.98 -19.34 -4.44
N ASN A 22 -15.74 -20.59 -4.07
CA ASN A 22 -14.90 -21.51 -4.84
C ASN A 22 -13.52 -20.92 -5.25
N GLY A 23 -12.89 -20.19 -4.34
CA GLY A 23 -11.58 -19.56 -4.55
C GLY A 23 -11.57 -18.27 -5.35
N GLU A 24 -12.69 -17.76 -5.80
CA GLU A 24 -12.76 -16.52 -6.56
C GLU A 24 -12.51 -15.28 -5.69
N CYS A 25 -13.14 -15.20 -4.52
CA CYS A 25 -13.03 -14.10 -3.58
C CYS A 25 -13.12 -12.70 -4.24
N PRO A 26 -14.20 -12.32 -4.93
CA PRO A 26 -14.33 -10.97 -5.46
C PRO A 26 -14.20 -9.92 -4.35
N THR A 27 -13.57 -8.78 -4.63
CA THR A 27 -13.18 -7.77 -3.62
C THR A 27 -14.35 -7.37 -2.72
N ARG A 28 -15.46 -6.93 -3.29
CA ARG A 28 -16.66 -6.54 -2.55
C ARG A 28 -17.25 -7.68 -1.72
N GLU A 29 -17.35 -8.88 -2.29
CA GLU A 29 -17.89 -10.03 -1.57
C GLU A 29 -16.99 -10.43 -0.40
N THR A 30 -15.67 -10.39 -0.59
CA THR A 30 -14.68 -10.68 0.46
C THR A 30 -14.84 -9.74 1.65
N MET A 31 -15.08 -8.46 1.43
CA MET A 31 -15.28 -7.50 2.52
C MET A 31 -16.59 -7.71 3.29
N LYS A 32 -17.61 -8.38 2.72
CA LYS A 32 -18.80 -8.79 3.46
C LYS A 32 -18.52 -9.87 4.51
N TYR A 33 -17.48 -10.67 4.33
CA TYR A 33 -17.03 -11.62 5.36
C TYR A 33 -16.30 -10.89 6.48
N LEU A 34 -15.45 -9.91 6.16
CA LEU A 34 -14.81 -9.06 7.16
C LEU A 34 -15.84 -8.32 8.03
N ALA A 35 -16.93 -7.85 7.43
CA ALA A 35 -18.01 -7.14 8.14
C ALA A 35 -18.77 -8.00 9.17
N LYS A 36 -18.57 -9.32 9.18
CA LYS A 36 -19.14 -10.24 10.18
C LYS A 36 -18.23 -10.47 11.39
N GLU A 37 -16.98 -10.08 11.28
CA GLU A 37 -16.01 -10.20 12.36
C GLU A 37 -16.15 -9.02 13.34
N PRO A 38 -15.96 -9.24 14.65
CA PRO A 38 -15.97 -8.16 15.62
C PRO A 38 -14.80 -7.21 15.39
N LEU A 39 -15.00 -5.93 15.66
CA LEU A 39 -13.90 -4.97 15.66
C LEU A 39 -12.90 -5.31 16.78
N CYS A 40 -11.62 -5.10 16.52
CA CYS A 40 -10.54 -5.32 17.49
C CYS A 40 -10.40 -4.17 18.49
N PHE A 41 -10.91 -2.99 18.14
CA PHE A 41 -10.94 -1.80 18.98
C PHE A 41 -11.97 -0.79 18.45
N GLU A 42 -12.36 0.14 19.26
CA GLU A 42 -13.31 1.21 18.88
C GLU A 42 -12.72 2.11 17.79
N PRO A 43 -13.47 2.36 16.69
CA PRO A 43 -13.02 3.25 15.63
C PRO A 43 -12.57 4.62 16.18
N GLY A 44 -11.43 5.08 15.69
CA GLY A 44 -10.81 6.34 16.15
C GLY A 44 -9.92 6.22 17.39
N TYR A 45 -9.97 5.09 18.12
CA TYR A 45 -9.21 4.95 19.36
C TYR A 45 -7.69 4.88 19.12
N ARG A 46 -7.27 4.07 18.13
CA ARG A 46 -5.85 3.90 17.79
C ARG A 46 -5.63 3.71 16.30
N TRP A 47 -4.39 3.88 15.88
CA TRP A 47 -3.96 3.48 14.56
C TRP A 47 -3.45 2.03 14.60
N GLU A 48 -3.90 1.21 13.67
CA GLU A 48 -3.39 -0.14 13.48
C GLU A 48 -3.42 -0.53 12.00
N TYR A 49 -2.28 -1.03 11.49
CA TYR A 49 -2.17 -1.43 10.09
C TYR A 49 -3.09 -2.62 9.78
N SER A 50 -3.89 -2.51 8.75
CA SER A 50 -5.01 -3.44 8.53
C SER A 50 -5.52 -3.45 7.09
N LEU A 51 -6.64 -4.16 6.87
CA LEU A 51 -7.37 -4.25 5.60
C LEU A 51 -8.19 -2.99 5.24
N CYS A 52 -7.95 -1.85 5.85
CA CYS A 52 -8.74 -0.64 5.56
C CYS A 52 -8.70 -0.24 4.08
N HIS A 53 -7.57 -0.42 3.38
CA HIS A 53 -7.49 -0.11 1.96
C HIS A 53 -8.31 -1.09 1.11
N ASP A 54 -8.43 -2.33 1.51
CA ASP A 54 -9.29 -3.32 0.83
C ASP A 54 -10.77 -3.00 1.04
N VAL A 55 -11.14 -2.51 2.23
CA VAL A 55 -12.49 -1.99 2.48
C VAL A 55 -12.78 -0.77 1.59
N LEU A 56 -11.81 0.13 1.42
CA LEU A 56 -11.95 1.27 0.50
C LEU A 56 -12.09 0.82 -0.95
N ALA A 57 -11.37 -0.21 -1.39
CA ALA A 57 -11.53 -0.77 -2.73
C ALA A 57 -12.96 -1.29 -2.96
N ALA A 58 -13.51 -2.04 -1.99
CA ALA A 58 -14.90 -2.48 -2.05
C ALA A 58 -15.91 -1.31 -2.03
N LEU A 59 -15.62 -0.24 -1.29
CA LEU A 59 -16.44 0.97 -1.29
C LEU A 59 -16.43 1.67 -2.66
N VAL A 60 -15.28 1.71 -3.32
CA VAL A 60 -15.17 2.23 -4.69
C VAL A 60 -16.05 1.42 -5.64
N GLU A 61 -16.08 0.08 -5.55
CA GLU A 61 -16.96 -0.77 -6.35
C GLU A 61 -18.44 -0.47 -6.09
N VAL A 62 -18.82 -0.25 -4.82
CA VAL A 62 -20.22 0.08 -4.46
C VAL A 62 -20.65 1.41 -5.05
N ILE A 63 -19.80 2.44 -4.98
CA ILE A 63 -20.13 3.80 -5.43
C ILE A 63 -20.08 3.90 -6.97
N SER A 64 -19.10 3.27 -7.60
CA SER A 64 -18.87 3.39 -9.05
C SER A 64 -19.70 2.42 -9.88
N GLY A 65 -20.13 1.29 -9.31
CA GLY A 65 -20.83 0.22 -10.02
C GLY A 65 -19.96 -0.66 -10.91
N ILE A 66 -18.65 -0.47 -10.90
CA ILE A 66 -17.65 -1.26 -11.66
C ILE A 66 -16.62 -1.88 -10.71
N THR A 67 -15.78 -2.82 -11.19
CA THR A 67 -14.74 -3.41 -10.35
C THR A 67 -13.68 -2.37 -9.94
N PHE A 68 -12.97 -2.65 -8.87
CA PHE A 68 -11.91 -1.74 -8.38
C PHE A 68 -10.80 -1.56 -9.43
N GLY A 69 -10.39 -2.66 -10.08
CA GLY A 69 -9.38 -2.61 -11.14
C GLY A 69 -9.83 -1.81 -12.36
N GLU A 70 -11.08 -1.97 -12.81
CA GLU A 70 -11.65 -1.15 -13.88
C GLU A 70 -11.69 0.33 -13.50
N TYR A 71 -12.08 0.64 -12.27
CA TYR A 71 -12.11 2.02 -11.78
C TYR A 71 -10.71 2.64 -11.76
N VAL A 72 -9.72 1.95 -11.20
CA VAL A 72 -8.33 2.42 -11.11
C VAL A 72 -7.72 2.51 -12.52
N LYS A 73 -7.99 1.53 -13.39
CA LYS A 73 -7.53 1.58 -14.78
C LYS A 73 -8.01 2.86 -15.47
N LYS A 74 -9.32 3.11 -15.45
CA LYS A 74 -9.94 4.26 -16.13
C LYS A 74 -9.48 5.60 -15.56
N ASN A 75 -9.40 5.73 -14.23
CA ASN A 75 -9.22 7.01 -13.56
C ASN A 75 -7.75 7.31 -13.20
N ILE A 76 -6.88 6.29 -13.21
CA ILE A 76 -5.46 6.45 -12.84
C ILE A 76 -4.56 5.94 -13.95
N PHE A 77 -4.63 4.64 -14.30
CA PHE A 77 -3.65 4.04 -15.22
C PHE A 77 -3.72 4.66 -16.61
N ASP A 78 -4.91 4.77 -17.19
CA ASP A 78 -5.09 5.37 -18.52
C ASP A 78 -4.73 6.86 -18.51
N VAL A 79 -5.09 7.61 -17.47
CA VAL A 79 -4.76 9.03 -17.29
C VAL A 79 -3.25 9.25 -17.17
N CYS A 80 -2.55 8.37 -16.46
CA CYS A 80 -1.09 8.42 -16.26
C CYS A 80 -0.31 7.71 -17.37
N LYS A 81 -0.98 7.05 -18.34
CA LYS A 81 -0.35 6.22 -19.38
C LYS A 81 0.47 5.06 -18.80
N MET A 82 -0.08 4.40 -17.77
CA MET A 82 0.51 3.25 -17.08
C MET A 82 0.07 1.95 -17.78
N THR A 83 0.67 1.66 -18.91
CA THR A 83 0.24 0.56 -19.80
C THR A 83 0.61 -0.84 -19.31
N ASN A 84 1.50 -0.94 -18.31
CA ASN A 84 1.97 -2.19 -17.72
C ASN A 84 1.46 -2.39 -16.28
N SER A 85 0.38 -1.71 -15.91
CA SER A 85 -0.17 -1.76 -14.55
C SER A 85 -1.55 -2.39 -14.55
N LYS A 86 -1.78 -3.39 -13.68
CA LYS A 86 -3.08 -4.07 -13.54
C LYS A 86 -3.20 -4.82 -12.21
N PHE A 87 -4.41 -5.21 -11.84
CA PHE A 87 -4.69 -5.98 -10.62
C PHE A 87 -4.76 -7.48 -10.89
N LEU A 88 -5.53 -7.92 -11.86
CA LEU A 88 -5.66 -9.33 -12.20
C LEU A 88 -4.68 -9.67 -13.33
N LEU A 89 -3.80 -10.61 -13.07
CA LEU A 89 -2.74 -11.04 -13.98
C LEU A 89 -3.18 -12.29 -14.73
N ASP A 90 -2.96 -12.30 -16.04
CA ASP A 90 -3.05 -13.50 -16.87
C ASP A 90 -1.72 -14.29 -16.90
N GLU A 91 -1.70 -15.42 -17.59
CA GLU A 91 -0.49 -16.26 -17.63
C GLU A 91 0.70 -15.56 -18.30
N SER A 92 0.45 -14.72 -19.30
CA SER A 92 1.51 -13.96 -19.99
C SER A 92 2.14 -12.87 -19.10
N ASP A 93 1.37 -12.36 -18.15
CA ASP A 93 1.88 -11.41 -17.15
C ASP A 93 2.75 -12.09 -16.09
N LYS A 94 2.37 -13.30 -15.69
CA LYS A 94 3.11 -14.05 -14.67
C LYS A 94 4.55 -14.33 -15.10
N GLU A 95 4.78 -14.57 -16.40
CA GLU A 95 6.12 -14.77 -16.95
C GLU A 95 7.01 -13.52 -16.83
N LYS A 96 6.40 -12.34 -16.78
CA LYS A 96 7.11 -11.04 -16.66
C LYS A 96 7.34 -10.60 -15.23
N LEU A 97 6.68 -11.26 -14.26
CA LEU A 97 6.84 -10.90 -12.85
C LEU A 97 8.27 -11.20 -12.38
N VAL A 98 8.83 -10.25 -11.66
CA VAL A 98 10.10 -10.47 -10.95
C VAL A 98 9.91 -11.54 -9.88
N ASN A 99 10.95 -12.34 -9.65
CA ASN A 99 10.93 -13.33 -8.59
C ASN A 99 10.80 -12.66 -7.23
N GLN A 100 10.01 -13.26 -6.34
CA GLN A 100 9.97 -12.88 -4.95
C GLN A 100 10.99 -13.71 -4.16
N TYR A 101 11.65 -13.06 -3.21
CA TYR A 101 12.62 -13.67 -2.32
C TYR A 101 12.20 -13.50 -0.87
N GLN A 102 12.75 -14.32 -0.01
CA GLN A 102 12.61 -14.22 1.44
C GLN A 102 13.99 -14.25 2.08
N TYR A 103 14.19 -13.36 3.04
CA TYR A 103 15.39 -13.39 3.88
C TYR A 103 15.20 -14.42 4.99
N ASN A 104 16.15 -15.34 5.11
CA ASN A 104 16.20 -16.32 6.17
C ASN A 104 17.13 -15.77 7.27
N THR A 105 16.55 -15.44 8.42
CA THR A 105 17.26 -14.85 9.56
C THR A 105 18.27 -15.81 10.22
N GLU A 106 18.03 -17.12 10.15
CA GLU A 106 18.91 -18.13 10.74
C GLU A 106 20.18 -18.32 9.88
N THR A 107 20.00 -18.42 8.57
CA THR A 107 21.13 -18.64 7.63
C THR A 107 21.74 -17.35 7.10
N GLN A 108 21.10 -16.18 7.34
CA GLN A 108 21.46 -14.88 6.77
C GLN A 108 21.54 -14.87 5.24
N LYS A 109 20.72 -15.70 4.59
CA LYS A 109 20.68 -15.83 3.12
C LYS A 109 19.34 -15.38 2.56
N VAL A 110 19.39 -14.91 1.33
CA VAL A 110 18.21 -14.61 0.52
C VAL A 110 17.88 -15.82 -0.33
N GLU A 111 16.66 -16.34 -0.20
CA GLU A 111 16.17 -17.52 -0.89
C GLU A 111 14.98 -17.15 -1.78
N LYS A 112 14.90 -17.76 -2.97
CA LYS A 112 13.76 -17.55 -3.87
C LYS A 112 12.50 -18.18 -3.26
N CYS A 113 11.42 -17.40 -3.18
CA CYS A 113 10.13 -17.94 -2.77
C CYS A 113 9.58 -18.91 -3.82
N THR A 114 9.19 -20.11 -3.36
CA THR A 114 8.56 -21.12 -4.20
C THR A 114 7.04 -21.04 -4.17
N LYS A 115 6.47 -20.26 -3.25
CA LYS A 115 5.03 -20.05 -3.10
C LYS A 115 4.57 -18.84 -3.87
N GLU A 116 3.35 -18.91 -4.41
CA GLU A 116 2.68 -17.73 -4.96
C GLU A 116 2.57 -16.62 -3.91
N ASN A 117 2.52 -15.37 -4.40
CA ASN A 117 2.36 -14.20 -3.57
C ASN A 117 1.16 -14.35 -2.61
N SER A 118 1.42 -14.29 -1.31
CA SER A 118 0.42 -14.45 -0.25
C SER A 118 -0.69 -13.40 -0.28
N PHE A 119 -0.48 -12.28 -0.97
CA PHE A 119 -1.49 -11.23 -1.15
C PHE A 119 -2.49 -11.54 -2.28
N ARG A 120 -2.27 -12.59 -3.05
CA ARG A 120 -3.23 -13.09 -4.02
C ARG A 120 -4.27 -13.96 -3.32
N ILE A 121 -5.30 -13.33 -2.80
CA ILE A 121 -6.34 -13.94 -1.96
C ILE A 121 -7.25 -14.86 -2.75
N GLY A 122 -7.60 -14.48 -3.97
CA GLY A 122 -8.48 -15.25 -4.85
C GLY A 122 -8.35 -14.80 -6.30
N ALA A 123 -8.96 -15.57 -7.22
CA ALA A 123 -8.83 -15.34 -8.66
C ALA A 123 -9.42 -14.00 -9.12
N LYS A 124 -10.40 -13.46 -8.37
CA LYS A 124 -11.07 -12.19 -8.66
C LYS A 124 -10.86 -11.12 -7.58
N TYR A 125 -9.84 -11.30 -6.72
CA TYR A 125 -9.55 -10.34 -5.65
C TYR A 125 -8.61 -9.24 -6.14
N GLU A 126 -9.12 -8.02 -6.17
CA GLU A 126 -8.38 -6.81 -6.48
C GLU A 126 -8.11 -6.05 -5.18
N SER A 127 -6.98 -6.34 -4.54
CA SER A 127 -6.63 -5.75 -3.23
C SER A 127 -6.32 -4.28 -3.36
N GLY A 128 -7.00 -3.45 -2.57
CA GLY A 128 -6.70 -2.03 -2.44
C GLY A 128 -5.40 -1.74 -1.68
N GLY A 129 -4.90 -2.73 -0.93
CA GLY A 129 -3.68 -2.59 -0.12
C GLY A 129 -2.41 -3.15 -0.77
N ALA A 130 -2.52 -4.17 -1.66
CA ALA A 130 -1.34 -4.89 -2.15
C ALA A 130 -1.54 -5.63 -3.48
N GLY A 131 -2.57 -5.33 -4.26
CA GLY A 131 -2.98 -6.14 -5.42
C GLY A 131 -2.44 -5.70 -6.78
N CYS A 132 -1.84 -4.53 -6.89
CA CYS A 132 -1.40 -3.99 -8.17
C CYS A 132 -0.02 -4.53 -8.56
N ALA A 133 0.09 -5.09 -9.77
CA ALA A 133 1.37 -5.28 -10.44
C ALA A 133 1.64 -4.09 -11.37
N SER A 134 2.90 -3.63 -11.40
CA SER A 134 3.31 -2.46 -12.17
C SER A 134 4.79 -2.55 -12.54
N THR A 135 5.27 -1.56 -13.28
CA THR A 135 6.70 -1.34 -13.54
C THR A 135 7.18 -0.08 -12.82
N VAL A 136 8.50 0.05 -12.65
CA VAL A 136 9.11 1.28 -12.10
C VAL A 136 8.69 2.50 -12.90
N ASP A 137 8.76 2.42 -14.23
CA ASP A 137 8.41 3.52 -15.13
C ASP A 137 6.95 3.95 -14.98
N ASP A 138 6.02 3.01 -14.92
CA ASP A 138 4.60 3.32 -14.75
C ASP A 138 4.34 3.92 -13.38
N TYR A 139 4.98 3.39 -12.34
CA TYR A 139 4.79 3.91 -10.99
C TYR A 139 5.33 5.33 -10.82
N ILE A 140 6.48 5.65 -11.42
CA ILE A 140 7.01 7.03 -11.47
C ILE A 140 6.06 7.98 -12.19
N LYS A 141 5.42 7.57 -13.29
CA LYS A 141 4.39 8.39 -13.96
C LYS A 141 3.22 8.73 -13.03
N PHE A 142 2.79 7.76 -12.19
CA PHE A 142 1.77 7.97 -11.17
C PHE A 142 2.23 8.97 -10.11
N LEU A 143 3.41 8.78 -9.53
CA LEU A 143 3.96 9.67 -8.51
C LEU A 143 4.12 11.11 -9.03
N GLU A 144 4.61 11.28 -10.26
CA GLU A 144 4.71 12.58 -10.91
C GLU A 144 3.33 13.22 -11.17
N ALA A 145 2.33 12.41 -11.53
CA ALA A 145 0.98 12.92 -11.72
C ALA A 145 0.33 13.39 -10.42
N VAL A 146 0.66 12.76 -9.28
CA VAL A 146 0.27 13.23 -7.94
C VAL A 146 1.04 14.50 -7.58
N ARG A 147 2.37 14.51 -7.71
CA ARG A 147 3.23 15.65 -7.37
C ARG A 147 2.82 16.93 -8.11
N THR A 148 2.49 16.80 -9.40
CA THR A 148 2.17 17.93 -10.30
C THR A 148 0.67 18.26 -10.35
N ASN A 149 -0.15 17.71 -9.45
CA ASN A 149 -1.60 17.90 -9.38
C ASN A 149 -2.37 17.53 -10.67
N ARG A 150 -1.82 16.62 -11.49
CA ARG A 150 -2.46 16.19 -12.74
C ARG A 150 -3.61 15.20 -12.51
N LEU A 151 -3.54 14.38 -11.44
CA LEU A 151 -4.61 13.46 -11.04
C LEU A 151 -5.62 14.08 -10.09
N LEU A 152 -5.16 14.90 -9.17
CA LEU A 152 -5.94 15.46 -8.08
C LEU A 152 -5.68 16.97 -7.99
N LYS A 153 -6.65 17.70 -7.48
CA LYS A 153 -6.44 19.13 -7.15
C LYS A 153 -5.40 19.27 -6.05
N SER A 154 -4.72 20.41 -6.00
CA SER A 154 -3.67 20.70 -5.00
C SER A 154 -4.17 20.45 -3.58
N GLU A 155 -5.36 20.94 -3.25
CA GLU A 155 -5.96 20.81 -1.92
C GLU A 155 -6.18 19.34 -1.53
N THR A 156 -6.49 18.49 -2.51
CA THR A 156 -6.63 17.03 -2.26
C THR A 156 -5.27 16.36 -2.06
N VAL A 157 -4.24 16.78 -2.80
CA VAL A 157 -2.87 16.29 -2.58
C VAL A 157 -2.35 16.77 -1.22
N ASP A 158 -2.70 17.96 -0.79
CA ASP A 158 -2.35 18.49 0.54
C ASP A 158 -2.97 17.62 1.64
N LEU A 159 -4.23 17.16 1.48
CA LEU A 159 -4.85 16.20 2.42
C LEU A 159 -4.14 14.85 2.47
N LEU A 160 -3.60 14.35 1.34
CA LEU A 160 -2.80 13.13 1.32
C LEU A 160 -1.55 13.24 2.20
N SER A 161 -0.93 14.42 2.22
CA SER A 161 0.35 14.70 2.88
C SER A 161 0.20 15.39 4.24
N THR A 162 -1.01 15.60 4.72
CA THR A 162 -1.28 16.19 6.03
C THR A 162 -1.62 15.10 7.05
N ASN A 163 -0.97 15.17 8.21
CA ASN A 163 -1.24 14.22 9.28
C ASN A 163 -2.70 14.26 9.75
N GLN A 164 -3.35 13.11 9.78
CA GLN A 164 -4.73 12.92 10.24
C GLN A 164 -4.81 12.28 11.64
N LEU A 165 -3.67 11.87 12.21
CA LEU A 165 -3.62 11.22 13.53
C LEU A 165 -3.44 12.24 14.64
N THR A 166 -4.02 11.95 15.80
CA THR A 166 -3.70 12.68 17.03
C THR A 166 -2.31 12.28 17.53
N LYS A 167 -1.74 13.12 18.42
CA LYS A 167 -0.44 12.81 19.05
C LYS A 167 -0.50 11.50 19.82
N GLU A 168 -1.59 11.27 20.54
CA GLU A 168 -1.80 10.04 21.31
C GLU A 168 -1.78 8.80 20.41
N GLN A 169 -2.40 8.86 19.22
CA GLN A 169 -2.40 7.76 18.26
C GLN A 169 -1.00 7.48 17.68
N ILE A 170 -0.20 8.52 17.44
CA ILE A 170 1.19 8.38 16.96
C ILE A 170 2.09 7.77 18.04
N ASP A 171 1.88 8.16 19.30
CA ASP A 171 2.69 7.71 20.44
C ASP A 171 2.29 6.28 20.90
N MET A 172 1.19 5.69 20.40
CA MET A 172 0.78 4.35 20.77
C MET A 172 1.70 3.26 20.20
N PRO A 173 1.93 2.15 20.96
CA PRO A 173 2.75 1.03 20.51
C PRO A 173 2.26 0.34 19.23
N THR A 174 0.98 0.46 18.92
CA THR A 174 0.38 -0.06 17.69
C THR A 174 0.74 0.72 16.42
N TYR A 175 1.25 1.94 16.58
CA TYR A 175 1.82 2.71 15.48
C TYR A 175 3.26 2.26 15.23
N TRP A 176 3.47 1.32 14.33
CA TRP A 176 4.75 0.67 14.07
C TRP A 176 5.81 1.54 13.39
N VAL A 177 5.47 2.76 13.02
CA VAL A 177 6.41 3.70 12.42
C VAL A 177 7.12 4.49 13.53
N GLN A 178 8.31 4.03 13.89
CA GLN A 178 9.06 4.54 15.04
C GLN A 178 9.67 5.94 14.86
N ASN A 179 9.59 6.53 13.66
CA ASN A 179 10.24 7.81 13.36
C ASN A 179 9.35 9.03 13.60
N LYS A 180 8.24 8.88 14.31
CA LYS A 180 7.26 9.94 14.62
C LYS A 180 6.69 10.65 13.38
N ARG A 181 6.65 9.97 12.26
CA ARG A 181 5.92 10.43 11.07
C ARG A 181 4.43 10.33 11.32
N GLY A 182 3.68 11.28 10.77
CA GLY A 182 2.22 11.21 10.72
C GLY A 182 1.70 10.22 9.68
N TYR A 183 0.39 10.10 9.63
CA TYR A 183 -0.32 9.33 8.62
C TYR A 183 -1.40 10.20 7.98
N GLY A 184 -1.27 10.41 6.69
CA GLY A 184 -2.25 11.13 5.89
C GLY A 184 -3.34 10.20 5.35
N LEU A 185 -3.79 10.42 4.13
CA LEU A 185 -4.76 9.54 3.49
C LEU A 185 -4.04 8.38 2.78
N GLY A 186 -3.58 7.40 3.55
CA GLY A 186 -3.00 6.16 3.04
C GLY A 186 -1.47 6.07 3.07
N GLN A 187 -0.76 7.06 3.57
CA GLN A 187 0.71 7.13 3.55
C GLN A 187 1.28 7.94 4.71
N GLN A 188 2.56 7.76 4.97
CA GLN A 188 3.29 8.58 5.93
C GLN A 188 3.44 10.02 5.42
N CYS A 189 3.43 10.96 6.35
CA CYS A 189 3.58 12.39 6.08
C CYS A 189 4.33 13.10 7.20
N PRO A 190 4.72 14.38 7.03
CA PRO A 190 5.35 15.18 8.07
C PRO A 190 4.51 15.32 9.35
N THR A 191 5.20 15.54 10.46
CA THR A 191 4.65 16.04 11.74
C THR A 191 5.58 17.14 12.28
N ASP A 192 5.16 17.81 13.34
CA ASP A 192 6.01 18.79 14.02
C ASP A 192 7.28 18.11 14.60
N ASP A 193 7.15 16.88 15.09
CA ASP A 193 8.27 16.10 15.63
C ASP A 193 9.19 15.53 14.52
N ASN A 194 8.71 15.46 13.28
CA ASN A 194 9.47 15.04 12.10
C ASN A 194 9.02 15.83 10.85
N PRO A 195 9.55 17.06 10.67
CA PRO A 195 9.09 17.99 9.63
C PRO A 195 9.66 17.73 8.24
N ARG A 196 10.25 16.59 8.00
CA ARG A 196 10.79 16.20 6.68
C ARG A 196 9.69 16.31 5.61
N PRO A 197 9.91 17.06 4.50
CA PRO A 197 8.83 17.51 3.62
C PRO A 197 8.25 16.42 2.72
N ASP A 198 8.84 15.23 2.69
CA ASP A 198 8.37 14.11 1.89
C ASP A 198 7.17 13.39 2.52
N PHE A 199 6.34 12.81 1.68
CA PHE A 199 5.31 11.86 2.05
C PHE A 199 5.40 10.63 1.15
N GLY A 200 5.02 9.46 1.65
CA GLY A 200 5.19 8.22 0.92
C GLY A 200 4.93 6.98 1.77
N TRP A 201 5.29 5.82 1.22
CA TRP A 201 5.08 4.55 1.90
C TRP A 201 6.14 3.51 1.54
N GLY A 202 6.24 2.47 2.36
CA GLY A 202 7.10 1.31 2.14
C GLY A 202 6.34 -0.01 2.12
N GLY A 203 6.63 -0.87 1.16
CA GLY A 203 6.04 -2.20 1.04
C GLY A 203 6.77 -3.28 1.85
N ALA A 204 6.08 -4.36 2.21
CA ALA A 204 6.63 -5.48 2.99
C ALA A 204 7.81 -6.18 2.30
N ALA A 205 7.86 -6.17 0.98
CA ALA A 205 8.95 -6.76 0.20
C ALA A 205 10.09 -5.76 -0.16
N GLY A 206 10.18 -4.64 0.56
CA GLY A 206 11.26 -3.66 0.43
C GLY A 206 11.02 -2.54 -0.59
N ALA A 207 9.86 -2.48 -1.24
CA ALA A 207 9.51 -1.32 -2.05
C ALA A 207 9.41 -0.07 -1.18
N HIS A 208 9.78 1.07 -1.75
CA HIS A 208 9.66 2.38 -1.10
C HIS A 208 9.46 3.45 -2.15
N TYR A 209 8.54 4.37 -1.87
CA TYR A 209 8.40 5.59 -2.65
C TYR A 209 8.24 6.80 -1.74
N PHE A 210 8.62 7.94 -2.27
CA PHE A 210 8.29 9.23 -1.67
C PHE A 210 8.07 10.32 -2.71
N ILE A 211 7.31 11.31 -2.32
CA ILE A 211 7.07 12.55 -3.07
C ILE A 211 7.48 13.71 -2.17
N ASP A 212 8.39 14.54 -2.65
CA ASP A 212 8.79 15.80 -2.02
C ASP A 212 8.42 16.96 -2.94
N ARG A 213 7.27 17.54 -2.69
CA ARG A 213 6.75 18.66 -3.51
C ARG A 213 7.55 19.93 -3.34
N LYS A 214 8.16 20.14 -2.18
CA LYS A 214 8.98 21.32 -1.89
C LYS A 214 10.23 21.35 -2.77
N ASN A 215 10.86 20.20 -2.95
CA ASN A 215 12.10 20.06 -3.71
C ASN A 215 11.87 19.51 -5.13
N ASN A 216 10.62 19.31 -5.54
CA ASN A 216 10.23 18.76 -6.85
C ASN A 216 10.81 17.37 -7.13
N ILE A 217 10.82 16.49 -6.13
CA ILE A 217 11.37 15.14 -6.23
C ILE A 217 10.25 14.10 -6.14
N THR A 218 10.29 13.11 -7.01
CA THR A 218 9.64 11.82 -6.84
C THR A 218 10.68 10.72 -6.89
N ALA A 219 10.56 9.72 -6.04
CA ALA A 219 11.46 8.59 -6.05
C ALA A 219 10.72 7.29 -5.80
N TYR A 220 11.18 6.25 -6.46
CA TYR A 220 10.78 4.88 -6.22
C TYR A 220 12.00 3.99 -6.15
N PHE A 221 12.06 3.18 -5.13
CA PHE A 221 13.05 2.14 -4.95
C PHE A 221 12.34 0.81 -4.71
N GLY A 222 12.73 -0.23 -5.45
CA GLY A 222 12.10 -1.54 -5.35
C GLY A 222 13.12 -2.65 -5.14
N THR A 223 12.94 -3.41 -4.07
CA THR A 223 13.44 -4.77 -3.95
C THR A 223 12.25 -5.72 -3.90
N HIS A 224 12.49 -7.02 -3.91
CA HIS A 224 11.41 -8.01 -3.85
C HIS A 224 11.76 -9.12 -2.86
N ILE A 225 12.14 -8.70 -1.64
CA ILE A 225 12.61 -9.59 -0.56
C ILE A 225 11.69 -9.40 0.65
N LEU A 226 11.07 -10.47 1.13
CA LEU A 226 10.30 -10.48 2.38
C LEU A 226 11.20 -10.76 3.59
N GLY A 227 10.81 -10.24 4.77
CA GLY A 227 11.45 -10.57 6.04
C GLY A 227 12.83 -9.95 6.28
N TYR A 228 13.27 -9.00 5.46
CA TYR A 228 14.51 -8.28 5.71
C TYR A 228 14.28 -7.10 6.65
N GLU A 229 14.87 -7.16 7.84
CA GLU A 229 14.58 -6.23 8.95
C GLU A 229 15.11 -4.81 8.71
N ASP A 230 16.22 -4.66 7.96
CA ASP A 230 16.89 -3.36 7.77
C ASP A 230 16.26 -2.45 6.70
N PHE A 231 15.11 -2.83 6.13
CA PHE A 231 14.47 -1.99 5.11
C PHE A 231 14.12 -0.59 5.60
N GLN A 232 13.76 -0.43 6.88
CA GLN A 232 13.40 0.89 7.40
C GLN A 232 14.62 1.82 7.41
N GLN A 233 15.78 1.33 7.81
CA GLN A 233 17.03 2.08 7.78
C GLN A 233 17.44 2.39 6.33
N SER A 234 17.39 1.39 5.45
CA SER A 234 17.72 1.58 4.03
C SER A 234 16.85 2.64 3.36
N ARG A 235 15.54 2.66 3.64
CA ARG A 235 14.60 3.65 3.13
C ARG A 235 14.93 5.06 3.59
N THR A 236 15.25 5.22 4.87
CA THR A 236 15.67 6.51 5.42
C THR A 236 16.92 7.01 4.76
N VAL A 237 17.98 6.19 4.69
CA VAL A 237 19.26 6.56 4.07
C VAL A 237 19.09 6.91 2.58
N ILE A 238 18.35 6.10 1.81
CA ILE A 238 18.12 6.38 0.38
C ILE A 238 17.38 7.70 0.20
N THR A 239 16.34 7.96 1.00
CA THR A 239 15.59 9.21 0.93
C THR A 239 16.49 10.41 1.22
N GLU A 240 17.30 10.34 2.27
CA GLU A 240 18.25 11.40 2.65
C GLU A 240 19.30 11.66 1.59
N ILE A 241 19.88 10.61 1.00
CA ILE A 241 20.85 10.74 -0.09
C ILE A 241 20.21 11.48 -1.27
N ILE A 242 19.04 11.05 -1.74
CA ILE A 242 18.35 11.66 -2.88
C ILE A 242 18.02 13.13 -2.57
N GLN A 243 17.45 13.42 -1.40
CA GLN A 243 17.14 14.79 -1.01
C GLN A 243 18.36 15.70 -0.89
N ASN A 244 19.51 15.16 -0.50
CA ASN A 244 20.76 15.94 -0.41
C ASN A 244 21.41 16.22 -1.75
N ILE A 245 21.22 15.34 -2.74
CA ILE A 245 21.72 15.55 -4.11
C ILE A 245 20.97 16.69 -4.81
N TYR A 246 19.70 16.86 -4.52
CA TYR A 246 18.80 17.78 -5.22
C TYR A 246 18.41 19.04 -4.40
N LYS A 247 19.10 19.28 -3.29
CA LYS A 247 19.00 20.55 -2.55
C LYS A 247 19.94 21.60 -3.17
#